data_377bd73c3a42d7502a32a58e4cbdf2d6
#
_entry.id   377bd73c3a42d7502a32a58e4cbdf2d6
#
_cell.length_a   1.000
_cell.length_b   1.000
_cell.length_c   1.000
_cell.angle_alpha   90.00
_cell.angle_beta   90.00
_cell.angle_gamma   90.00
#
_symmetry.space_group_name_H-M   'P 1'
#
loop_
_entity.id
_entity.type
_entity.pdbx_description
1 polymer ?
#
loop_
_entity_poly.entity_id
_entity_poly.type
_entity_poly.pdbx_seq_one_letter_code
_entity_poly.pdbx_strand_id
1 'polypeptide(L)'
;MKEVYKKLLAVQAELKAPKNKKNTFGNYMYRSCEDILEALKPILKEHNATVLLSDEIKVSECLWSYVVSTATFIDCETGESVSVKAMAREAEQKKGMDPSQSTGTASSYARKYALNGLFLIDDAVDPDSDSHQKITGGGSQVSNRKFTKDDVTALRLDLVKVATATKKDVNELEAWVAQQVGVDSFDAINQLSFVKANALVKQMVVKAGV
;
A
#
# COMPACT_ATOMS: atom_id res chain seq x y z
N MET A 1 31.65 2.53 -21.03
CA MET A 1 30.29 2.45 -20.42
C MET A 1 29.50 1.53 -21.34
N LYS A 2 28.81 0.54 -20.79
CA LYS A 2 27.98 -0.38 -21.61
C LYS A 2 26.89 0.42 -22.32
N GLU A 3 26.58 0.04 -23.57
CA GLU A 3 25.65 0.78 -24.42
C GLU A 3 24.24 0.82 -23.82
N VAL A 4 23.80 -0.27 -23.20
CA VAL A 4 22.51 -0.35 -22.53
C VAL A 4 22.30 0.75 -21.48
N TYR A 5 23.34 1.14 -20.73
CA TYR A 5 23.22 2.21 -19.73
C TYR A 5 23.15 3.60 -20.36
N LYS A 6 23.78 3.83 -21.53
CA LYS A 6 23.66 5.10 -22.26
C LYS A 6 22.24 5.26 -22.79
N LYS A 7 21.68 4.21 -23.39
CA LYS A 7 20.29 4.21 -23.88
C LYS A 7 19.30 4.37 -22.74
N LEU A 8 19.49 3.66 -21.62
CA LEU A 8 18.64 3.82 -20.45
C LEU A 8 18.67 5.24 -19.91
N LEU A 9 19.86 5.85 -19.81
CA LEU A 9 20.02 7.25 -19.36
C LEU A 9 19.27 8.22 -20.29
N ALA A 10 19.36 8.03 -21.61
CA ALA A 10 18.64 8.85 -22.57
C ALA A 10 17.12 8.72 -22.39
N VAL A 11 16.61 7.49 -22.29
CA VAL A 11 15.19 7.23 -22.06
C VAL A 11 14.72 7.84 -20.72
N GLN A 12 15.52 7.72 -19.66
CA GLN A 12 15.19 8.33 -18.35
C GLN A 12 15.10 9.87 -18.44
N ALA A 13 15.96 10.50 -19.23
CA ALA A 13 15.97 11.95 -19.40
C ALA A 13 14.77 12.47 -20.24
N GLU A 14 14.34 11.70 -21.23
CA GLU A 14 13.25 12.06 -22.13
C GLU A 14 11.86 11.72 -21.60
N LEU A 15 11.76 10.68 -20.79
CA LEU A 15 10.46 10.17 -20.33
C LEU A 15 9.73 11.19 -19.47
N LYS A 16 8.56 11.60 -19.95
CA LYS A 16 7.61 12.41 -19.20
C LYS A 16 6.28 11.66 -19.10
N ALA A 17 5.92 11.23 -17.92
CA ALA A 17 4.67 10.55 -17.64
C ALA A 17 3.90 11.31 -16.54
N PRO A 18 3.22 12.43 -16.89
CA PRO A 18 2.55 13.27 -15.90
C PRO A 18 1.35 12.56 -15.27
N LYS A 19 0.96 12.98 -14.07
CA LYS A 19 -0.26 12.51 -13.38
C LYS A 19 -1.48 13.20 -13.97
N ASN A 20 -2.11 12.62 -14.98
CA ASN A 20 -3.23 13.22 -15.71
C ASN A 20 -4.60 12.65 -15.32
N LYS A 21 -4.64 11.55 -14.54
CA LYS A 21 -5.87 10.92 -14.08
C LYS A 21 -6.24 11.40 -12.69
N LYS A 22 -7.52 11.73 -12.48
CA LYS A 22 -8.02 12.12 -11.16
C LYS A 22 -8.72 10.92 -10.51
N ASN A 23 -8.28 10.54 -9.33
CA ASN A 23 -9.03 9.63 -8.48
C ASN A 23 -10.11 10.44 -7.75
N THR A 24 -11.37 10.21 -8.13
CA THR A 24 -12.52 10.94 -7.57
C THR A 24 -12.80 10.54 -6.12
N PHE A 25 -12.47 9.31 -5.72
CA PHE A 25 -12.68 8.82 -4.37
C PHE A 25 -11.65 9.41 -3.39
N GLY A 26 -10.36 9.43 -3.78
CA GLY A 26 -9.27 9.97 -2.96
C GLY A 26 -8.93 11.43 -3.24
N ASN A 27 -9.58 12.07 -4.23
CA ASN A 27 -9.35 13.45 -4.68
C ASN A 27 -7.86 13.80 -4.93
N TYR A 28 -7.10 12.88 -5.54
CA TYR A 28 -5.70 13.10 -5.93
C TYR A 28 -5.47 12.78 -7.40
N MET A 29 -4.44 13.38 -7.98
CA MET A 29 -3.99 13.10 -9.35
C MET A 29 -3.03 11.90 -9.33
N TYR A 30 -3.21 10.99 -10.29
CA TYR A 30 -2.35 9.81 -10.43
C TYR A 30 -2.06 9.49 -11.89
N ARG A 31 -1.09 8.62 -12.12
CA ARG A 31 -0.85 7.92 -13.39
C ARG A 31 -0.98 6.42 -13.18
N SER A 32 -1.46 5.72 -14.16
CA SER A 32 -1.53 4.27 -14.16
C SER A 32 -0.24 3.66 -14.75
N CYS A 33 -0.08 2.35 -14.61
CA CYS A 33 1.00 1.61 -15.29
C CYS A 33 0.93 1.79 -16.81
N GLU A 34 -0.30 1.75 -17.37
CA GLU A 34 -0.56 1.90 -18.80
C GLU A 34 -0.10 3.28 -19.30
N ASP A 35 -0.32 4.35 -18.53
CA ASP A 35 0.11 5.71 -18.92
C ASP A 35 1.63 5.79 -19.06
N ILE A 36 2.38 5.10 -18.19
CA ILE A 36 3.84 5.02 -18.28
C ILE A 36 4.26 4.25 -19.53
N LEU A 37 3.63 3.10 -19.77
CA LEU A 37 3.95 2.25 -20.94
C LEU A 37 3.64 2.97 -22.26
N GLU A 38 2.51 3.69 -22.35
CA GLU A 38 2.19 4.47 -23.54
C GLU A 38 3.20 5.61 -23.78
N ALA A 39 3.63 6.30 -22.73
CA ALA A 39 4.66 7.34 -22.83
C ALA A 39 6.03 6.77 -23.24
N LEU A 40 6.35 5.55 -22.82
CA LEU A 40 7.62 4.88 -23.14
C LEU A 40 7.71 4.43 -24.60
N LYS A 41 6.63 3.94 -25.21
CA LYS A 41 6.65 3.33 -26.54
C LYS A 41 7.39 4.15 -27.63
N PRO A 42 7.10 5.45 -27.84
CA PRO A 42 7.79 6.22 -28.85
C PRO A 42 9.28 6.38 -28.54
N ILE A 43 9.65 6.61 -27.29
CA ILE A 43 11.02 6.82 -26.84
C ILE A 43 11.84 5.53 -27.01
N LEU A 44 11.29 4.40 -26.58
CA LEU A 44 11.93 3.09 -26.75
C LEU A 44 12.21 2.77 -28.21
N LYS A 45 11.27 3.09 -29.13
CA LYS A 45 11.46 2.91 -30.56
C LYS A 45 12.61 3.76 -31.08
N GLU A 46 12.73 5.00 -30.65
CA GLU A 46 13.80 5.93 -31.08
C GLU A 46 15.18 5.44 -30.65
N HIS A 47 15.28 4.86 -29.44
CA HIS A 47 16.54 4.36 -28.88
C HIS A 47 16.83 2.87 -29.21
N ASN A 48 16.06 2.23 -30.11
CA ASN A 48 16.19 0.80 -30.40
C ASN A 48 16.23 -0.07 -29.13
N ALA A 49 15.32 0.18 -28.22
CA ALA A 49 15.21 -0.52 -26.95
C ALA A 49 13.79 -1.05 -26.72
N THR A 50 13.64 -1.99 -25.80
CA THR A 50 12.34 -2.50 -25.39
C THR A 50 12.28 -2.70 -23.87
N VAL A 51 11.07 -2.86 -23.35
CA VAL A 51 10.82 -3.18 -21.95
C VAL A 51 9.92 -4.40 -21.85
N LEU A 52 10.34 -5.37 -21.05
CA LEU A 52 9.54 -6.51 -20.69
C LEU A 52 9.10 -6.39 -19.22
N LEU A 53 7.86 -6.76 -18.95
CA LEU A 53 7.31 -6.87 -17.60
C LEU A 53 6.95 -8.32 -17.34
N SER A 54 7.40 -8.85 -16.21
CA SER A 54 7.00 -10.16 -15.70
C SER A 54 6.62 -10.09 -14.25
N ASP A 55 5.65 -10.92 -13.85
CA ASP A 55 5.15 -10.99 -12.48
C ASP A 55 5.37 -12.39 -11.93
N GLU A 56 5.72 -12.46 -10.65
CA GLU A 56 5.75 -13.68 -9.85
C GLU A 56 4.99 -13.47 -8.55
N ILE A 57 4.37 -14.52 -8.02
CA ILE A 57 3.73 -14.47 -6.71
C ILE A 57 4.72 -14.98 -5.66
N LYS A 58 4.88 -14.22 -4.58
CA LYS A 58 5.66 -14.64 -3.41
C LYS A 58 4.79 -14.61 -2.17
N VAL A 59 4.88 -15.67 -1.39
CA VAL A 59 4.24 -15.77 -0.08
C VAL A 59 5.31 -15.59 0.98
N SER A 60 5.08 -14.65 1.91
CA SER A 60 5.98 -14.44 3.05
C SER A 60 5.80 -15.51 4.12
N GLU A 61 6.73 -15.60 5.07
CA GLU A 61 6.63 -16.49 6.24
C GLU A 61 5.36 -16.22 7.07
N CYS A 62 4.84 -14.99 7.06
CA CYS A 62 3.58 -14.61 7.68
C CYS A 62 2.35 -14.90 6.79
N LEU A 63 2.48 -15.74 5.77
CA LEU A 63 1.44 -16.13 4.80
C LEU A 63 0.84 -14.97 3.99
N TRP A 64 1.52 -13.85 3.91
CA TRP A 64 1.09 -12.73 3.06
C TRP A 64 1.56 -12.92 1.63
N SER A 65 0.64 -12.76 0.69
CA SER A 65 0.92 -12.83 -0.74
C SER A 65 1.36 -11.47 -1.28
N TYR A 66 2.41 -11.50 -2.09
CA TYR A 66 2.93 -10.34 -2.81
C TYR A 66 3.02 -10.67 -4.29
N VAL A 67 2.62 -9.72 -5.13
CA VAL A 67 3.00 -9.72 -6.52
C VAL A 67 4.34 -9.00 -6.63
N VAL A 68 5.35 -9.69 -7.14
CA VAL A 68 6.68 -9.13 -7.44
C VAL A 68 6.77 -8.93 -8.93
N SER A 69 6.88 -7.69 -9.38
CA SER A 69 7.05 -7.37 -10.79
C SER A 69 8.51 -7.03 -11.09
N THR A 70 8.99 -7.54 -12.20
CA THR A 70 10.30 -7.21 -12.77
C THR A 70 10.10 -6.42 -14.04
N ALA A 71 10.64 -5.19 -14.09
CA ALA A 71 10.76 -4.39 -15.30
C ALA A 71 12.19 -4.55 -15.83
N THR A 72 12.32 -5.01 -17.07
CA THR A 72 13.61 -5.24 -17.73
C THR A 72 13.71 -4.36 -18.97
N PHE A 73 14.65 -3.42 -18.96
CA PHE A 73 15.06 -2.63 -20.12
C PHE A 73 16.07 -3.42 -20.91
N ILE A 74 15.88 -3.54 -22.21
CA ILE A 74 16.72 -4.33 -23.11
C ILE A 74 17.15 -3.44 -24.29
N ASP A 75 18.44 -3.39 -24.54
CA ASP A 75 18.99 -2.84 -25.78
C ASP A 75 18.79 -3.86 -26.91
N CYS A 76 17.99 -3.52 -27.91
CA CYS A 76 17.66 -4.43 -29.03
C CYS A 76 18.83 -4.71 -29.97
N GLU A 77 19.91 -3.93 -29.92
CA GLU A 77 21.09 -4.12 -30.76
C GLU A 77 22.08 -5.11 -30.12
N THR A 78 22.29 -4.99 -28.82
CA THR A 78 23.29 -5.81 -28.10
C THR A 78 22.68 -6.97 -27.33
N GLY A 79 21.38 -6.93 -27.03
CA GLY A 79 20.70 -7.85 -26.13
C GLY A 79 21.07 -7.65 -24.64
N GLU A 80 21.91 -6.67 -24.30
CA GLU A 80 22.19 -6.35 -22.91
C GLU A 80 20.96 -5.80 -22.22
N SER A 81 20.83 -6.07 -20.92
CA SER A 81 19.64 -5.68 -20.17
C SER A 81 19.94 -5.17 -18.77
N VAL A 82 19.02 -4.36 -18.23
CA VAL A 82 19.00 -3.85 -16.87
C VAL A 82 17.61 -4.07 -16.29
N SER A 83 17.52 -4.61 -15.07
CA SER A 83 16.24 -4.93 -14.45
C SER A 83 16.10 -4.29 -13.07
N VAL A 84 14.88 -3.91 -12.76
CA VAL A 84 14.45 -3.46 -11.43
C VAL A 84 13.24 -4.28 -11.00
N LYS A 85 13.22 -4.70 -9.73
CA LYS A 85 12.09 -5.40 -9.12
C LYS A 85 11.39 -4.50 -8.12
N ALA A 86 10.08 -4.61 -8.09
CA ALA A 86 9.26 -4.02 -7.03
C ALA A 86 8.14 -4.99 -6.67
N MET A 87 7.53 -4.77 -5.50
CA MET A 87 6.46 -5.63 -5.02
C MET A 87 5.27 -4.83 -4.51
N ALA A 88 4.09 -5.42 -4.61
CA ALA A 88 2.88 -4.93 -3.98
C ALA A 88 2.19 -6.09 -3.25
N ARG A 89 1.71 -5.80 -2.04
CA ARG A 89 0.96 -6.78 -1.25
C ARG A 89 -0.41 -6.99 -1.88
N GLU A 90 -0.78 -8.25 -2.04
CA GLU A 90 -2.12 -8.64 -2.40
C GLU A 90 -3.05 -8.54 -1.19
N ALA A 91 -4.22 -7.93 -1.37
CA ALA A 91 -5.20 -7.87 -0.30
C ALA A 91 -5.88 -9.24 -0.17
N GLU A 92 -5.88 -9.80 1.03
CA GLU A 92 -6.48 -11.10 1.35
C GLU A 92 -7.99 -11.12 1.07
N GLN A 93 -8.66 -10.03 1.43
CA GLN A 93 -10.07 -9.78 1.09
C GLN A 93 -10.29 -8.29 0.83
N LYS A 94 -10.96 -7.96 -0.26
CA LYS A 94 -11.37 -6.59 -0.57
C LYS A 94 -12.83 -6.59 -0.98
N LYS A 95 -13.64 -5.89 -0.20
CA LYS A 95 -15.09 -5.82 -0.44
C LYS A 95 -15.37 -5.35 -1.88
N GLY A 96 -16.16 -6.14 -2.62
CA GLY A 96 -16.54 -5.83 -3.99
C GLY A 96 -15.51 -6.19 -5.07
N MET A 97 -14.48 -6.95 -4.73
CA MET A 97 -13.53 -7.51 -5.70
C MET A 97 -13.48 -9.03 -5.58
N ASP A 98 -13.38 -9.71 -6.71
CA ASP A 98 -13.04 -11.13 -6.74
C ASP A 98 -11.49 -11.33 -6.56
N PRO A 99 -11.04 -12.58 -6.27
CA PRO A 99 -9.62 -12.86 -6.08
C PRO A 99 -8.75 -12.43 -7.26
N SER A 100 -9.20 -12.65 -8.51
CA SER A 100 -8.43 -12.30 -9.71
C SER A 100 -8.27 -10.78 -9.85
N GLN A 101 -9.30 -10.01 -9.50
CA GLN A 101 -9.24 -8.54 -9.46
C GLN A 101 -8.28 -8.03 -8.38
N SER A 102 -8.20 -8.71 -7.23
CA SER A 102 -7.26 -8.38 -6.16
C SER A 102 -5.82 -8.55 -6.66
N THR A 103 -5.51 -9.70 -7.24
CA THR A 103 -4.20 -9.99 -7.85
C THR A 103 -3.85 -9.00 -8.97
N GLY A 104 -4.80 -8.72 -9.88
CA GLY A 104 -4.61 -7.76 -10.97
C GLY A 104 -4.31 -6.35 -10.46
N THR A 105 -4.97 -5.93 -9.36
CA THR A 105 -4.69 -4.65 -8.72
C THR A 105 -3.25 -4.62 -8.16
N ALA A 106 -2.84 -5.65 -7.41
CA ALA A 106 -1.50 -5.76 -6.87
C ALA A 106 -0.44 -5.78 -7.97
N SER A 107 -0.68 -6.50 -9.08
CA SER A 107 0.16 -6.52 -10.27
C SER A 107 0.34 -5.11 -10.86
N SER A 108 -0.74 -4.37 -11.07
CA SER A 108 -0.67 -2.99 -11.60
C SER A 108 0.18 -2.07 -10.72
N TYR A 109 0.08 -2.20 -9.41
CA TYR A 109 0.92 -1.43 -8.47
C TYR A 109 2.38 -1.88 -8.51
N ALA A 110 2.66 -3.19 -8.48
CA ALA A 110 4.02 -3.71 -8.50
C ALA A 110 4.75 -3.30 -9.79
N ARG A 111 4.09 -3.44 -10.96
CA ARG A 111 4.61 -3.00 -12.27
C ARG A 111 4.90 -1.51 -12.30
N LYS A 112 3.98 -0.68 -11.81
CA LYS A 112 4.18 0.77 -11.73
C LYS A 112 5.40 1.12 -10.88
N TYR A 113 5.59 0.49 -9.73
CA TYR A 113 6.74 0.73 -8.87
C TYR A 113 8.05 0.24 -9.50
N ALA A 114 8.05 -0.89 -10.21
CA ALA A 114 9.21 -1.37 -10.93
C ALA A 114 9.62 -0.39 -12.07
N LEU A 115 8.64 0.12 -12.84
CA LEU A 115 8.87 1.13 -13.87
C LEU A 115 9.36 2.45 -13.27
N ASN A 116 8.77 2.90 -12.16
CA ASN A 116 9.21 4.12 -11.48
C ASN A 116 10.70 4.02 -11.09
N GLY A 117 11.11 2.90 -10.50
CA GLY A 117 12.50 2.67 -10.13
C GLY A 117 13.45 2.57 -11.33
N LEU A 118 13.02 1.88 -12.41
CA LEU A 118 13.84 1.68 -13.60
C LEU A 118 14.05 2.98 -14.38
N PHE A 119 13.02 3.81 -14.49
CA PHE A 119 13.03 5.04 -15.29
C PHE A 119 13.16 6.32 -14.48
N LEU A 120 13.46 6.23 -13.17
CA LEU A 120 13.62 7.38 -12.28
C LEU A 120 12.42 8.33 -12.29
N ILE A 121 11.21 7.76 -12.41
CA ILE A 121 9.98 8.53 -12.39
C ILE A 121 9.69 8.90 -10.93
N ASP A 122 10.03 10.11 -10.54
CA ASP A 122 9.75 10.61 -9.21
C ASP A 122 8.29 11.03 -9.08
N ASP A 123 7.58 10.34 -8.21
CA ASP A 123 6.20 10.60 -7.83
C ASP A 123 6.03 10.76 -6.33
N ALA A 124 7.08 10.54 -5.61
CA ALA A 124 7.02 10.63 -4.18
C ALA A 124 6.83 12.09 -3.77
N VAL A 125 5.55 12.47 -3.57
CA VAL A 125 5.29 13.45 -2.52
C VAL A 125 5.80 12.76 -1.26
N ASP A 126 6.90 13.28 -0.74
CA ASP A 126 7.52 12.79 0.48
C ASP A 126 6.41 12.60 1.54
N PRO A 127 6.20 11.38 2.07
CA PRO A 127 5.18 11.14 3.10
C PRO A 127 5.37 12.06 4.32
N ASP A 128 6.58 12.55 4.53
CA ASP A 128 6.93 13.48 5.60
C ASP A 128 6.63 14.95 5.23
N SER A 129 6.22 15.24 3.98
CA SER A 129 5.84 16.59 3.59
C SER A 129 4.42 16.95 4.03
N ASP A 130 4.21 18.17 4.53
CA ASP A 130 2.91 18.71 4.95
C ASP A 130 1.83 18.67 3.84
N SER A 131 2.25 18.60 2.57
CA SER A 131 1.36 18.46 1.41
C SER A 131 0.72 17.08 1.31
N HIS A 132 1.39 16.02 1.80
CA HIS A 132 0.85 14.66 1.79
C HIS A 132 -0.31 14.49 2.79
N GLN A 133 -0.26 15.19 3.91
CA GLN A 133 -1.32 15.17 4.93
C GLN A 133 -2.67 15.72 4.42
N LYS A 134 -2.66 16.58 3.39
CA LYS A 134 -3.87 17.16 2.79
C LYS A 134 -4.50 16.31 1.69
N ILE A 135 -3.77 15.35 1.11
CA ILE A 135 -4.19 14.59 -0.07
C ILE A 135 -4.76 13.20 0.28
N THR A 136 -4.41 12.63 1.43
CA THR A 136 -4.80 11.26 1.82
C THR A 136 -6.14 11.12 2.56
N GLY A 137 -7.06 12.03 2.35
CA GLY A 137 -8.42 11.94 2.86
C GLY A 137 -9.29 10.90 2.17
N GLY A 138 -8.94 9.62 2.23
CA GLY A 138 -9.82 8.57 1.73
C GLY A 138 -9.15 7.23 1.44
N GLY A 139 -9.08 6.37 2.43
CA GLY A 139 -8.80 4.94 2.24
C GLY A 139 -7.83 4.40 3.28
N SER A 140 -8.36 3.72 4.30
CA SER A 140 -7.65 3.03 5.40
C SER A 140 -6.60 3.89 6.11
N GLN A 141 -7.10 4.83 6.89
CA GLN A 141 -6.30 5.59 7.83
C GLN A 141 -5.68 4.65 8.89
N VAL A 142 -4.34 4.44 8.78
CA VAL A 142 -3.56 4.63 10.00
C VAL A 142 -3.39 6.14 10.07
N SER A 143 -4.34 6.81 10.71
CA SER A 143 -4.36 8.25 10.85
C SER A 143 -3.22 8.69 11.76
N ASN A 144 -2.38 9.63 11.30
CA ASN A 144 -1.65 10.56 12.16
C ASN A 144 -2.63 11.53 12.87
N ARG A 145 -3.86 11.10 13.11
CA ARG A 145 -4.79 11.75 14.02
C ARG A 145 -4.20 11.60 15.42
N LYS A 146 -3.94 12.71 16.08
CA LYS A 146 -3.57 12.68 17.48
C LYS A 146 -4.61 11.85 18.24
N PHE A 147 -4.14 10.86 18.96
CA PHE A 147 -4.96 10.06 19.87
C PHE A 147 -5.76 10.97 20.79
N THR A 148 -7.04 10.71 20.91
CA THR A 148 -7.97 11.49 21.74
C THR A 148 -8.71 10.58 22.71
N LYS A 149 -9.33 11.16 23.74
CA LYS A 149 -10.20 10.42 24.66
C LYS A 149 -11.38 9.76 23.94
N ASP A 150 -11.82 10.33 22.82
CA ASP A 150 -12.90 9.76 21.99
C ASP A 150 -12.52 8.40 21.40
N ASP A 151 -11.22 8.16 21.14
CA ASP A 151 -10.74 6.87 20.62
C ASP A 151 -10.90 5.78 21.70
N VAL A 152 -10.66 6.08 22.97
CA VAL A 152 -10.91 5.14 24.10
C VAL A 152 -12.41 4.90 24.27
N THR A 153 -13.22 5.96 24.11
CA THR A 153 -14.68 5.84 24.16
C THR A 153 -15.22 4.94 23.05
N ALA A 154 -14.69 5.05 21.84
CA ALA A 154 -15.07 4.19 20.73
C ALA A 154 -14.71 2.70 21.00
N LEU A 155 -13.52 2.43 21.55
CA LEU A 155 -13.14 1.06 21.96
C LEU A 155 -14.08 0.51 23.04
N ARG A 156 -14.48 1.35 24.01
CA ARG A 156 -15.42 0.97 25.07
C ARG A 156 -16.77 0.60 24.50
N LEU A 157 -17.29 1.33 23.52
CA LEU A 157 -18.54 1.01 22.84
C LEU A 157 -18.50 -0.34 22.14
N ASP A 158 -17.38 -0.67 21.51
CA ASP A 158 -17.20 -1.98 20.87
C ASP A 158 -17.11 -3.11 21.92
N LEU A 159 -16.45 -2.89 23.07
CA LEU A 159 -16.45 -3.85 24.19
C LEU A 159 -17.83 -4.06 24.79
N VAL A 160 -18.67 -3.02 24.88
CA VAL A 160 -20.07 -3.18 25.33
C VAL A 160 -20.85 -4.08 24.40
N LYS A 161 -20.67 -3.98 23.07
CA LYS A 161 -21.31 -4.92 22.11
C LYS A 161 -20.84 -6.35 22.34
N VAL A 162 -19.53 -6.55 22.52
CA VAL A 162 -18.96 -7.87 22.81
C VAL A 162 -19.48 -8.41 24.15
N ALA A 163 -19.51 -7.60 25.20
CA ALA A 163 -20.02 -7.96 26.52
C ALA A 163 -21.48 -8.45 26.44
N THR A 164 -22.33 -7.69 25.72
CA THR A 164 -23.73 -8.02 25.48
C THR A 164 -23.89 -9.34 24.76
N ALA A 165 -23.15 -9.55 23.67
CA ALA A 165 -23.23 -10.76 22.87
C ALA A 165 -22.69 -12.01 23.60
N THR A 166 -21.65 -11.84 24.40
CA THR A 166 -20.99 -12.95 25.12
C THR A 166 -21.50 -13.15 26.56
N LYS A 167 -22.42 -12.31 27.04
CA LYS A 167 -22.93 -12.27 28.42
C LYS A 167 -21.81 -12.16 29.48
N LYS A 168 -20.75 -11.39 29.16
CA LYS A 168 -19.63 -11.09 30.07
C LYS A 168 -19.76 -9.69 30.64
N ASP A 169 -19.11 -9.46 31.78
CA ASP A 169 -19.02 -8.10 32.34
C ASP A 169 -18.09 -7.24 31.52
N VAL A 170 -18.51 -6.02 31.20
CA VAL A 170 -17.71 -5.09 30.37
C VAL A 170 -16.44 -4.65 31.12
N ASN A 171 -16.50 -4.48 32.46
CA ASN A 171 -15.36 -4.06 33.26
C ASN A 171 -14.27 -5.15 33.29
N GLU A 172 -14.65 -6.43 33.29
CA GLU A 172 -13.70 -7.53 33.16
C GLU A 172 -13.01 -7.53 31.80
N LEU A 173 -13.74 -7.23 30.71
CA LEU A 173 -13.17 -7.12 29.38
C LEU A 173 -12.24 -5.91 29.26
N GLU A 174 -12.60 -4.77 29.84
CA GLU A 174 -11.74 -3.59 29.89
C GLU A 174 -10.45 -3.85 30.67
N ALA A 175 -10.53 -4.48 31.84
CA ALA A 175 -9.38 -4.83 32.65
C ALA A 175 -8.45 -5.83 31.90
N TRP A 176 -9.03 -6.80 31.22
CA TRP A 176 -8.25 -7.75 30.42
C TRP A 176 -7.53 -7.05 29.26
N VAL A 177 -8.20 -6.16 28.52
CA VAL A 177 -7.56 -5.41 27.42
C VAL A 177 -6.44 -4.54 27.96
N ALA A 178 -6.65 -3.80 29.06
CA ALA A 178 -5.64 -2.97 29.71
C ALA A 178 -4.39 -3.79 30.08
N GLN A 179 -4.57 -4.96 30.68
CA GLN A 179 -3.48 -5.88 31.01
C GLN A 179 -2.71 -6.34 29.76
N GLN A 180 -3.41 -6.72 28.66
CA GLN A 180 -2.79 -7.18 27.43
C GLN A 180 -1.95 -6.09 26.75
N VAL A 181 -2.29 -4.83 26.92
CA VAL A 181 -1.56 -3.71 26.31
C VAL A 181 -0.56 -3.04 27.28
N GLY A 182 -0.50 -3.52 28.53
CA GLY A 182 0.49 -3.11 29.51
C GLY A 182 0.23 -1.73 30.14
N VAL A 183 -1.06 -1.42 30.40
CA VAL A 183 -1.49 -0.20 31.12
C VAL A 183 -2.28 -0.56 32.38
N ASP A 184 -2.27 0.33 33.38
CA ASP A 184 -2.90 0.08 34.68
C ASP A 184 -4.43 0.09 34.63
N SER A 185 -5.02 0.76 33.66
CA SER A 185 -6.47 0.82 33.48
C SER A 185 -6.82 1.07 32.01
N PHE A 186 -8.07 0.79 31.61
CA PHE A 186 -8.55 1.05 30.25
C PHE A 186 -8.49 2.54 29.89
N ASP A 187 -8.71 3.42 30.84
CA ASP A 187 -8.60 4.89 30.66
C ASP A 187 -7.14 5.37 30.52
N ALA A 188 -6.16 4.56 30.93
CA ALA A 188 -4.74 4.84 30.75
C ALA A 188 -4.19 4.46 29.38
N ILE A 189 -5.03 3.94 28.46
CA ILE A 189 -4.66 3.69 27.08
C ILE A 189 -4.22 4.99 26.42
N ASN A 190 -3.00 5.00 25.88
CA ASN A 190 -2.38 6.12 25.21
C ASN A 190 -2.11 5.80 23.72
N GLN A 191 -1.54 6.74 22.96
CA GLN A 191 -1.28 6.57 21.54
C GLN A 191 -0.47 5.31 21.20
N LEU A 192 0.49 4.90 22.03
CA LEU A 192 1.33 3.73 21.80
C LEU A 192 0.58 2.41 22.05
N SER A 193 -0.20 2.35 23.13
CA SER A 193 -0.97 1.15 23.51
C SER A 193 -2.27 1.01 22.70
N PHE A 194 -2.82 2.11 22.16
CA PHE A 194 -4.08 2.14 21.44
C PHE A 194 -4.12 1.23 20.22
N VAL A 195 -3.05 1.19 19.42
CA VAL A 195 -3.01 0.34 18.20
C VAL A 195 -3.22 -1.13 18.56
N LYS A 196 -2.54 -1.60 19.62
CA LYS A 196 -2.67 -2.96 20.12
C LYS A 196 -4.03 -3.21 20.73
N ALA A 197 -4.55 -2.27 21.53
CA ALA A 197 -5.88 -2.34 22.13
C ALA A 197 -6.98 -2.45 21.06
N ASN A 198 -6.92 -1.58 20.04
CA ASN A 198 -7.88 -1.58 18.94
C ASN A 198 -7.86 -2.90 18.14
N ALA A 199 -6.69 -3.47 17.88
CA ALA A 199 -6.58 -4.76 17.22
C ALA A 199 -7.21 -5.89 18.04
N LEU A 200 -6.98 -5.92 19.36
CA LEU A 200 -7.57 -6.90 20.27
C LEU A 200 -9.09 -6.78 20.32
N VAL A 201 -9.62 -5.57 20.51
CA VAL A 201 -11.07 -5.33 20.57
C VAL A 201 -11.74 -5.72 19.28
N LYS A 202 -11.18 -5.38 18.11
CA LYS A 202 -11.71 -5.80 16.79
C LYS A 202 -11.74 -7.32 16.63
N GLN A 203 -10.72 -8.04 17.11
CA GLN A 203 -10.75 -9.50 17.09
C GLN A 203 -11.85 -10.06 18.00
N MET A 204 -12.12 -9.41 19.13
CA MET A 204 -13.21 -9.82 20.03
C MET A 204 -14.58 -9.58 19.38
N VAL A 205 -14.78 -8.44 18.71
CA VAL A 205 -16.00 -8.11 17.95
C VAL A 205 -16.27 -9.18 16.88
N VAL A 206 -15.26 -9.52 16.06
CA VAL A 206 -15.39 -10.56 15.03
C VAL A 206 -15.72 -11.93 15.63
N LYS A 207 -15.05 -12.32 16.73
CA LYS A 207 -15.33 -13.61 17.42
C LYS A 207 -16.70 -13.66 18.07
N ALA A 208 -17.22 -12.53 18.53
CA ALA A 208 -18.54 -12.41 19.13
C ALA A 208 -19.67 -12.30 18.07
N GLY A 209 -19.34 -12.12 16.79
CA GLY A 209 -20.29 -11.98 15.69
C GLY A 209 -21.09 -10.66 15.70
N VAL A 210 -20.53 -9.56 16.20
CA VAL A 210 -21.16 -8.25 16.36
C VAL A 210 -20.35 -7.14 15.71
#